data_3552a77a5f6d5d0abe60bbdf0eb0d609
#
_entry.id   3552a77a5f6d5d0abe60bbdf0eb0d609
#
_cell.length_a   1.000
_cell.length_b   1.000
_cell.length_c   1.000
_cell.angle_alpha   90.00
_cell.angle_beta   90.00
_cell.angle_gamma   90.00
#
_symmetry.space_group_name_H-M   'P 1'
#
loop_
_entity.id
_entity.type
_entity.pdbx_description
1 polymer ?
#
loop_
_entity_poly.entity_id
_entity_poly.type
_entity_poly.pdbx_seq_one_letter_code
_entity_poly.pdbx_strand_id
1 'polypeptide(L)'
;MNTKESKTVVIIGAGVLSTTFGSMLKEIEPNWNIKLYERLDRPGIESSNERHNAGTGHAALCELNYTVRKPDGSIDIEKAKEINEQFEISKQFWSHLVKNKSISNPKEF
;
A
#
# COMPACT_ATOMS: atom_id res chain seq x y z
N MET A 1 -12.23 -23.16 -23.13
CA MET A 1 -12.27 -21.93 -22.32
C MET A 1 -11.94 -22.32 -20.89
N ASN A 2 -10.76 -21.92 -20.40
CA ASN A 2 -10.42 -22.12 -18.98
C ASN A 2 -11.27 -21.13 -18.18
N THR A 3 -12.36 -21.58 -17.57
CA THR A 3 -13.09 -20.79 -16.58
C THR A 3 -12.19 -20.67 -15.36
N LYS A 4 -11.51 -19.52 -15.21
CA LYS A 4 -10.77 -19.21 -13.96
C LYS A 4 -11.75 -19.34 -12.79
N GLU A 5 -11.41 -20.23 -11.86
CA GLU A 5 -12.20 -20.49 -10.67
C GLU A 5 -12.42 -19.19 -9.88
N SER A 6 -13.67 -18.84 -9.62
CA SER A 6 -13.99 -17.69 -8.78
C SER A 6 -13.75 -18.04 -7.32
N LYS A 7 -12.92 -17.25 -6.63
CA LYS A 7 -12.63 -17.43 -5.19
C LYS A 7 -13.25 -16.30 -4.39
N THR A 8 -13.53 -16.60 -3.12
CA THR A 8 -13.89 -15.57 -2.16
C THR A 8 -12.71 -15.33 -1.22
N VAL A 9 -12.27 -14.07 -1.16
CA VAL A 9 -11.23 -13.61 -0.22
C VAL A 9 -11.89 -12.75 0.83
N VAL A 10 -11.58 -13.01 2.09
CA VAL A 10 -12.05 -12.25 3.23
C VAL A 10 -10.87 -11.45 3.79
N ILE A 11 -11.05 -10.13 3.93
CA ILE A 11 -10.09 -9.20 4.50
C ILE A 11 -10.67 -8.64 5.77
N ILE A 12 -9.93 -8.68 6.87
CA ILE A 12 -10.35 -8.17 8.17
C ILE A 12 -9.63 -6.85 8.46
N GLY A 13 -10.42 -5.80 8.74
CA GLY A 13 -9.97 -4.43 8.90
C GLY A 13 -9.90 -3.68 7.57
N ALA A 14 -10.24 -2.39 7.59
CA ALA A 14 -10.28 -1.52 6.41
C ALA A 14 -9.30 -0.34 6.52
N GLY A 15 -8.11 -0.59 7.04
CA GLY A 15 -6.99 0.33 7.00
C GLY A 15 -6.34 0.40 5.60
N VAL A 16 -5.37 1.30 5.41
CA VAL A 16 -4.69 1.53 4.13
C VAL A 16 -4.09 0.25 3.53
N LEU A 17 -3.51 -0.63 4.35
CA LEU A 17 -2.94 -1.88 3.88
C LEU A 17 -4.01 -2.80 3.26
N SER A 18 -5.10 -3.02 3.98
CA SER A 18 -6.18 -3.92 3.57
C SER A 18 -6.92 -3.41 2.33
N THR A 19 -7.19 -2.11 2.26
CA THR A 19 -7.87 -1.50 1.11
C THR A 19 -6.98 -1.49 -0.13
N THR A 20 -5.69 -1.20 0.02
CA THR A 20 -4.70 -1.28 -1.07
C THR A 20 -4.57 -2.71 -1.58
N PHE A 21 -4.38 -3.67 -0.68
CA PHE A 21 -4.27 -5.08 -1.06
C PHE A 21 -5.53 -5.60 -1.76
N GLY A 22 -6.71 -5.28 -1.21
CA GLY A 22 -7.98 -5.66 -1.83
C GLY A 22 -8.17 -5.07 -3.24
N SER A 23 -7.77 -3.81 -3.43
CA SER A 23 -7.81 -3.14 -4.73
C SER A 23 -6.85 -3.79 -5.73
N MET A 24 -5.59 -4.05 -5.33
CA MET A 24 -4.62 -4.75 -6.18
C MET A 24 -5.10 -6.15 -6.57
N LEU A 25 -5.65 -6.88 -5.61
CA LEU A 25 -6.15 -8.22 -5.85
C LEU A 25 -7.33 -8.22 -6.83
N LYS A 26 -8.20 -7.21 -6.75
CA LYS A 26 -9.33 -7.05 -7.67
C LYS A 26 -8.90 -6.72 -9.10
N GLU A 27 -7.81 -5.96 -9.27
CA GLU A 27 -7.22 -5.68 -10.57
C GLU A 27 -6.60 -6.95 -11.20
N ILE A 28 -5.91 -7.77 -10.39
CA ILE A 28 -5.24 -8.99 -10.87
C ILE A 28 -6.24 -10.12 -11.14
N GLU A 29 -7.23 -10.27 -10.28
CA GLU A 29 -8.23 -11.32 -10.32
C GLU A 29 -9.66 -10.76 -10.30
N PRO A 30 -10.12 -10.13 -11.39
CA PRO A 30 -11.39 -9.40 -11.43
C PRO A 30 -12.62 -10.27 -11.15
N ASN A 31 -12.52 -11.60 -11.33
CA ASN A 31 -13.59 -12.55 -11.07
C ASN A 31 -13.68 -13.00 -9.61
N TRP A 32 -12.70 -12.66 -8.78
CA TRP A 32 -12.74 -13.02 -7.36
C TRP A 32 -13.67 -12.10 -6.59
N ASN A 33 -14.37 -12.70 -5.61
CA ASN A 33 -15.22 -11.97 -4.68
C ASN A 33 -14.41 -11.55 -3.46
N ILE A 34 -14.22 -10.23 -3.28
CA ILE A 34 -13.45 -9.68 -2.17
C ILE A 34 -14.44 -9.11 -1.16
N LYS A 35 -14.42 -9.65 0.05
CA LYS A 35 -15.24 -9.20 1.19
C LYS A 35 -14.33 -8.56 2.23
N LEU A 36 -14.54 -7.29 2.51
CA LEU A 36 -13.81 -6.53 3.51
C LEU A 36 -14.74 -6.26 4.69
N TYR A 37 -14.30 -6.65 5.89
CA TYR A 37 -15.03 -6.44 7.13
C TYR A 37 -14.30 -5.43 8.00
N GLU A 38 -14.99 -4.37 8.38
CA GLU A 38 -14.50 -3.35 9.29
C GLU A 38 -15.35 -3.35 10.55
N ARG A 39 -14.69 -3.23 11.70
CA ARG A 39 -15.34 -3.15 13.02
C ARG A 39 -15.93 -1.78 13.28
N LEU A 40 -15.31 -0.73 12.73
CA LEU A 40 -15.69 0.65 12.93
C LEU A 40 -16.69 1.11 11.86
N ASP A 41 -17.29 2.27 12.05
CA ASP A 41 -18.39 2.78 11.22
C ASP A 41 -17.97 3.06 9.76
N ARG A 42 -16.67 3.24 9.50
CA ARG A 42 -16.13 3.52 8.17
C ARG A 42 -14.67 3.10 8.05
N PRO A 43 -14.16 2.87 6.82
CA PRO A 43 -12.76 2.57 6.58
C PRO A 43 -11.81 3.69 7.02
N GLY A 44 -10.61 3.33 7.45
CA GLY A 44 -9.48 4.24 7.64
C GLY A 44 -9.55 5.19 8.84
N ILE A 45 -10.46 4.98 9.80
CA ILE A 45 -10.65 5.90 10.94
C ILE A 45 -9.78 5.60 12.17
N GLU A 46 -8.99 4.54 12.13
CA GLU A 46 -8.04 4.20 13.19
C GLU A 46 -6.61 4.63 12.80
N SER A 47 -5.67 3.72 12.67
CA SER A 47 -4.27 4.02 12.35
C SER A 47 -4.06 4.65 10.96
N SER A 48 -4.99 4.46 10.04
CA SER A 48 -4.95 5.10 8.70
C SER A 48 -5.66 6.46 8.66
N ASN A 49 -6.12 6.97 9.80
CA ASN A 49 -6.73 8.30 9.87
C ASN A 49 -5.65 9.39 9.77
N GLU A 50 -5.94 10.48 9.09
CA GLU A 50 -5.05 11.63 8.90
C GLU A 50 -4.47 12.21 10.20
N ARG A 51 -5.18 12.04 11.33
CA ARG A 51 -4.78 12.52 12.66
C ARG A 51 -3.99 11.50 13.47
N HIS A 52 -3.88 10.25 12.98
CA HIS A 52 -3.28 9.14 13.70
C HIS A 52 -2.00 8.62 13.03
N ASN A 53 -1.60 9.20 11.90
CA ASN A 53 -0.36 8.85 11.21
C ASN A 53 0.27 10.10 10.58
N ALA A 54 1.52 9.99 10.15
CA ALA A 54 2.26 11.09 9.53
C ALA A 54 1.77 11.44 8.12
N GLY A 55 1.00 10.57 7.46
CA GLY A 55 0.44 10.76 6.12
C GLY A 55 1.50 10.96 5.02
N THR A 56 2.72 10.48 5.25
CA THR A 56 3.83 10.68 4.32
C THR A 56 4.11 9.46 3.48
N GLY A 57 4.39 9.65 2.21
CA GLY A 57 5.03 8.65 1.37
C GLY A 57 6.49 8.49 1.79
N HIS A 58 6.94 7.26 2.02
CA HIS A 58 8.24 6.99 2.63
C HIS A 58 9.25 6.44 1.61
N ALA A 59 10.12 7.32 1.10
CA ALA A 59 11.17 7.00 0.14
C ALA A 59 12.53 6.67 0.77
N ALA A 60 12.60 6.47 2.08
CA ALA A 60 13.81 6.21 2.87
C ALA A 60 14.86 7.35 2.88
N LEU A 61 14.53 8.54 2.42
CA LEU A 61 15.52 9.62 2.24
C LEU A 61 15.89 10.34 3.55
N CYS A 62 15.07 10.22 4.60
CA CYS A 62 15.25 10.95 5.87
C CYS A 62 15.33 10.02 7.08
N GLU A 63 15.52 8.72 6.88
CA GLU A 63 15.52 7.71 7.95
C GLU A 63 16.91 7.14 8.19
N LEU A 64 17.57 7.62 9.23
CA LEU A 64 18.90 7.15 9.62
C LEU A 64 18.93 5.68 10.00
N ASN A 65 17.81 5.10 10.43
CA ASN A 65 17.69 3.69 10.78
C ASN A 65 17.90 2.74 9.58
N TYR A 66 17.80 3.25 8.35
CA TYR A 66 18.00 2.47 7.13
C TYR A 66 19.44 2.58 6.58
N THR A 67 20.27 3.41 7.21
CA THR A 67 21.65 3.67 6.79
C THR A 67 22.60 3.47 7.96
N VAL A 68 22.77 2.24 8.39
CA VAL A 68 23.54 1.88 9.59
C VAL A 68 25.02 1.89 9.28
N ARG A 69 25.83 2.50 10.16
CA ARG A 69 27.29 2.45 10.06
C ARG A 69 27.80 1.07 10.50
N LYS A 70 28.59 0.44 9.64
CA LYS A 70 29.27 -0.84 9.90
C LYS A 70 30.53 -0.67 10.74
N PRO A 71 31.06 -1.75 11.35
CA PRO A 71 32.30 -1.71 12.13
C PRO A 71 33.56 -1.24 11.33
N ASP A 72 33.56 -1.48 10.02
CA ASP A 72 34.61 -1.05 9.10
C ASP A 72 34.53 0.44 8.69
N GLY A 73 33.51 1.15 9.21
CA GLY A 73 33.27 2.56 8.93
C GLY A 73 32.43 2.83 7.68
N SER A 74 32.14 1.82 6.87
CA SER A 74 31.21 1.95 5.74
C SER A 74 29.76 2.13 6.19
N ILE A 75 28.90 2.62 5.29
CA ILE A 75 27.46 2.77 5.54
C ILE A 75 26.71 1.66 4.80
N ASP A 76 25.85 0.95 5.52
CA ASP A 76 24.92 0.02 4.92
C ASP A 76 23.72 0.80 4.32
N ILE A 77 23.51 0.67 3.03
CA ILE A 77 22.43 1.37 2.30
C ILE A 77 21.39 0.40 1.72
N GLU A 78 21.56 -0.90 1.91
CA GLU A 78 20.69 -1.90 1.26
C GLU A 78 19.24 -1.76 1.72
N LYS A 79 19.01 -1.53 3.02
CA LYS A 79 17.65 -1.30 3.54
C LYS A 79 17.03 -0.03 2.99
N ALA A 80 17.79 1.04 2.85
CA ALA A 80 17.30 2.29 2.25
C ALA A 80 16.91 2.10 0.79
N LYS A 81 17.71 1.35 0.02
CA LYS A 81 17.39 1.01 -1.38
C LYS A 81 16.13 0.18 -1.49
N GLU A 82 15.99 -0.87 -0.68
CA GLU A 82 14.79 -1.72 -0.65
C GLU A 82 13.52 -0.90 -0.39
N ILE A 83 13.53 -0.02 0.62
CA ILE A 83 12.36 0.83 0.95
C ILE A 83 12.07 1.83 -0.17
N ASN A 84 13.11 2.41 -0.78
CA ASN A 84 12.93 3.30 -1.93
C ASN A 84 12.29 2.59 -3.12
N GLU A 85 12.74 1.38 -3.45
CA GLU A 85 12.16 0.56 -4.52
C GLU A 85 10.68 0.24 -4.25
N GLN A 86 10.33 -0.14 -3.02
CA GLN A 86 8.95 -0.38 -2.61
C GLN A 86 8.08 0.88 -2.76
N PHE A 87 8.61 2.04 -2.39
CA PHE A 87 7.93 3.31 -2.57
C PHE A 87 7.69 3.64 -4.04
N GLU A 88 8.69 3.45 -4.91
CA GLU A 88 8.54 3.68 -6.35
C GLU A 88 7.51 2.72 -6.99
N ILE A 89 7.46 1.46 -6.55
CA ILE A 89 6.42 0.51 -6.98
C ILE A 89 5.04 0.98 -6.51
N SER A 90 4.91 1.45 -5.28
CA SER A 90 3.63 1.94 -4.77
C SER A 90 3.11 3.14 -5.57
N LYS A 91 3.99 4.06 -5.99
CA LYS A 91 3.62 5.19 -6.86
C LYS A 91 3.08 4.73 -8.23
N GLN A 92 3.64 3.66 -8.79
CA GLN A 92 3.14 3.10 -10.05
C GLN A 92 1.71 2.57 -9.88
N PHE A 93 1.43 1.88 -8.78
CA PHE A 93 0.08 1.41 -8.48
C PHE A 93 -0.91 2.56 -8.30
N TRP A 94 -0.56 3.60 -7.54
CA TRP A 94 -1.41 4.78 -7.37
C TRP A 94 -1.67 5.49 -8.72
N SER A 95 -0.64 5.62 -9.55
CA SER A 95 -0.77 6.19 -10.89
C SER A 95 -1.71 5.37 -11.77
N HIS A 96 -1.68 4.05 -11.67
CA HIS A 96 -2.62 3.15 -12.35
C HIS A 96 -4.06 3.39 -11.90
N LEU A 97 -4.32 3.50 -10.60
CA LEU A 97 -5.65 3.76 -10.07
C LEU A 97 -6.20 5.13 -10.51
N VAL A 98 -5.36 6.15 -10.56
CA VAL A 98 -5.73 7.47 -11.10
C VAL A 98 -6.08 7.38 -12.59
N LYS A 99 -5.24 6.71 -13.37
CA LYS A 99 -5.46 6.53 -14.82
C LYS A 99 -6.77 5.80 -15.12
N ASN A 100 -7.12 4.81 -14.31
CA ASN A 100 -8.35 4.03 -14.44
C ASN A 100 -9.57 4.70 -13.77
N LYS A 101 -9.41 5.94 -13.26
CA LYS A 101 -10.45 6.70 -12.57
C LYS A 101 -11.00 6.03 -11.31
N SER A 102 -10.27 5.09 -10.73
CA SER A 102 -10.59 4.51 -9.41
C SER A 102 -10.33 5.51 -8.28
N ILE A 103 -9.43 6.47 -8.51
CA ILE A 103 -9.23 7.66 -7.68
C ILE A 103 -9.76 8.86 -8.49
N SER A 104 -10.84 9.48 -8.00
CA SER A 104 -11.54 10.56 -8.72
C SER A 104 -10.82 11.91 -8.63
N ASN A 105 -10.18 12.19 -7.50
CA ASN A 105 -9.46 13.44 -7.28
C ASN A 105 -8.04 13.19 -6.73
N PRO A 106 -7.04 13.08 -7.61
CA PRO A 106 -5.66 12.81 -7.18
C PRO A 106 -5.01 13.97 -6.39
N LYS A 107 -5.65 15.14 -6.31
CA LYS A 107 -5.14 16.27 -5.51
C LYS A 107 -5.49 16.17 -4.03
N GLU A 108 -6.37 15.25 -3.67
CA GLU A 108 -6.74 14.95 -2.28
C GLU A 108 -5.90 13.80 -1.69
N PHE A 109 -4.91 13.35 -2.44
CA PHE A 109 -4.06 12.20 -2.13
C PHE A 109 -2.67 12.61 -1.63
#